data_d51fa428d2301af031029ae3b60967f7
#
_entry.id   d51fa428d2301af031029ae3b60967f7
#
_cell.length_a   1.000
_cell.length_b   1.000
_cell.length_c   1.000
_cell.angle_alpha   90.00
_cell.angle_beta   90.00
_cell.angle_gamma   90.00
#
_symmetry.space_group_name_H-M   'P 1'
#
loop_
_entity.id
_entity.type
_entity.pdbx_description
1 polymer ?
#
loop_
_entity_poly.entity_id
_entity_poly.type
_entity_poly.pdbx_seq_one_letter_code
_entity_poly.pdbx_strand_id
1 'polypeptide(L)'
;EDYTFNRMISLAEEHGLKLIAANDAHMAVNTPENIKRRQILMAQRFEKWEELRPDSKEYYLKPNNELAEMLSHVYKKESVIDAIKNTDELAARCDVKYDFGSHPPMFPNVPAGMTASEYLKLKSDKGKKERYPEGVSDEDEARYNHELDVITSMGYADYHLIVQDYIKKGKSFGKDTDYNVGPGRGSAAGSMVCYCLGITNIDPLKYGLLFERFLNPDRVSMPDIDVDFAAINPVL
;
A
#
# COMPACT_ATOMS: atom_id res chain seq x y z
N GLU A 1 -4.36 -37.95 -0.17
CA GLU A 1 -3.88 -37.11 -1.32
C GLU A 1 -4.39 -37.64 -2.65
N ASP A 2 -4.23 -38.92 -2.98
CA ASP A 2 -4.65 -39.47 -4.27
C ASP A 2 -6.14 -39.28 -4.61
N TYR A 3 -7.03 -39.32 -3.63
CA TYR A 3 -8.47 -39.14 -3.84
C TYR A 3 -8.81 -37.72 -4.32
N THR A 4 -8.23 -36.71 -3.74
CA THR A 4 -8.51 -35.28 -4.07
C THR A 4 -8.06 -34.97 -5.49
N PHE A 5 -6.88 -35.40 -5.87
CA PHE A 5 -6.32 -35.18 -7.19
C PHE A 5 -7.06 -35.92 -8.29
N ASN A 6 -7.39 -37.21 -8.07
CA ASN A 6 -8.20 -37.97 -9.02
C ASN A 6 -9.58 -37.35 -9.21
N ARG A 7 -10.19 -36.80 -8.17
CA ARG A 7 -11.45 -36.08 -8.26
C ARG A 7 -11.33 -34.78 -9.05
N MET A 8 -10.23 -34.04 -8.90
CA MET A 8 -9.96 -32.85 -9.71
C MET A 8 -9.81 -33.14 -11.18
N ILE A 9 -9.10 -34.23 -11.53
CA ILE A 9 -8.97 -34.68 -12.93
C ILE A 9 -10.35 -35.03 -13.50
N SER A 10 -11.13 -35.84 -12.80
CA SER A 10 -12.47 -36.21 -13.23
C SER A 10 -13.39 -35.02 -13.42
N LEU A 11 -13.34 -34.04 -12.54
CA LEU A 11 -14.12 -32.79 -12.66
C LEU A 11 -13.67 -31.96 -13.87
N ALA A 12 -12.39 -31.89 -14.14
CA ALA A 12 -11.88 -31.19 -15.30
C ALA A 12 -12.34 -31.83 -16.60
N GLU A 13 -12.30 -33.18 -16.69
CA GLU A 13 -12.81 -33.94 -17.82
C GLU A 13 -14.32 -33.76 -17.99
N GLU A 14 -15.10 -33.89 -16.91
CA GLU A 14 -16.56 -33.72 -16.89
C GLU A 14 -17.01 -32.35 -17.42
N HIS A 15 -16.25 -31.29 -17.08
CA HIS A 15 -16.57 -29.94 -17.46
C HIS A 15 -15.76 -29.39 -18.65
N GLY A 16 -14.97 -30.21 -19.31
CA GLY A 16 -14.14 -29.79 -20.46
C GLY A 16 -13.09 -28.74 -20.10
N LEU A 17 -12.58 -28.74 -18.87
CA LEU A 17 -11.58 -27.80 -18.39
C LEU A 17 -10.17 -28.35 -18.64
N LYS A 18 -9.25 -27.44 -18.99
CA LYS A 18 -7.83 -27.76 -19.11
C LYS A 18 -7.17 -27.74 -17.74
N LEU A 19 -6.45 -28.79 -17.41
CA LEU A 19 -5.58 -28.80 -16.23
C LEU A 19 -4.30 -28.04 -16.53
N ILE A 20 -3.76 -27.41 -15.51
CA ILE A 20 -2.43 -26.78 -15.52
C ILE A 20 -1.52 -27.43 -14.47
N ALA A 21 -0.23 -27.51 -14.75
CA ALA A 21 0.77 -27.89 -13.76
C ALA A 21 1.26 -26.64 -13.03
N ALA A 22 1.16 -26.64 -11.71
CA ALA A 22 1.60 -25.54 -10.86
C ALA A 22 2.69 -26.01 -9.90
N ASN A 23 3.60 -25.12 -9.58
CA ASN A 23 4.66 -25.35 -8.61
C ASN A 23 4.56 -24.28 -7.50
N ASP A 24 4.33 -24.71 -6.28
CA ASP A 24 4.32 -23.83 -5.10
C ASP A 24 5.76 -23.44 -4.71
N ALA A 25 6.36 -22.52 -5.49
CA ALA A 25 7.75 -22.13 -5.32
C ALA A 25 7.88 -21.00 -4.28
N HIS A 26 8.68 -21.26 -3.23
CA HIS A 26 9.02 -20.29 -2.18
C HIS A 26 10.52 -19.92 -2.18
N MET A 27 11.30 -20.51 -3.06
CA MET A 27 12.72 -20.21 -3.27
C MET A 27 13.10 -20.51 -4.72
N ALA A 28 14.14 -19.83 -5.23
CA ALA A 28 14.54 -19.96 -6.62
C ALA A 28 15.18 -21.33 -6.91
N VAL A 29 16.09 -21.76 -6.04
CA VAL A 29 16.83 -23.01 -6.18
C VAL A 29 16.92 -23.73 -4.82
N ASN A 30 17.03 -25.05 -4.86
CA ASN A 30 17.15 -25.91 -3.68
C ASN A 30 18.61 -25.96 -3.19
N THR A 31 19.08 -24.90 -2.53
CA THR A 31 20.39 -24.89 -1.86
C THR A 31 20.24 -24.83 -0.35
N PRO A 32 21.25 -25.32 0.43
CA PRO A 32 21.22 -25.23 1.89
C PRO A 32 20.97 -23.81 2.40
N GLU A 33 21.54 -22.80 1.74
CA GLU A 33 21.42 -21.39 2.10
C GLU A 33 19.96 -20.91 1.90
N ASN A 34 19.35 -21.24 0.79
CA ASN A 34 17.96 -20.86 0.49
C ASN A 34 16.97 -21.57 1.43
N ILE A 35 17.21 -22.85 1.72
CA ILE A 35 16.42 -23.61 2.70
C ILE A 35 16.51 -22.94 4.09
N LYS A 36 17.74 -22.62 4.54
CA LYS A 36 17.95 -21.95 5.83
C LYS A 36 17.32 -20.57 5.87
N ARG A 37 17.43 -19.78 4.79
CA ARG A 37 16.78 -18.46 4.69
C ARG A 37 15.26 -18.59 4.81
N ARG A 38 14.66 -19.53 4.11
CA ARG A 38 13.22 -19.81 4.22
C ARG A 38 12.83 -20.20 5.64
N GLN A 39 13.63 -21.03 6.31
CA GLN A 39 13.41 -21.40 7.73
C GLN A 39 13.34 -20.18 8.63
N ILE A 40 14.29 -19.27 8.49
CA ILE A 40 14.34 -18.04 9.28
C ILE A 40 13.10 -17.18 9.02
N LEU A 41 12.71 -16.99 7.76
CA LEU A 41 11.51 -16.21 7.40
C LEU A 41 10.22 -16.83 7.96
N MET A 42 10.10 -18.15 7.93
CA MET A 42 8.96 -18.86 8.50
C MET A 42 8.91 -18.72 10.02
N ALA A 43 10.05 -18.86 10.69
CA ALA A 43 10.15 -18.69 12.14
C ALA A 43 9.77 -17.26 12.57
N GLN A 44 10.24 -16.25 11.85
CA GLN A 44 9.89 -14.84 12.11
C GLN A 44 8.39 -14.57 11.95
N ARG A 45 7.76 -15.18 10.96
CA ARG A 45 6.33 -14.97 10.66
C ARG A 45 5.41 -15.63 11.68
N PHE A 46 5.79 -16.80 12.21
CA PHE A 46 4.92 -17.61 13.06
C PHE A 46 5.33 -17.63 14.53
N GLU A 47 6.33 -16.84 14.92
CA GLU A 47 6.88 -16.77 16.29
C GLU A 47 7.27 -18.13 16.90
N LYS A 48 7.35 -19.17 16.07
CA LYS A 48 7.72 -20.52 16.46
C LYS A 48 8.82 -21.04 15.56
N TRP A 49 9.86 -21.55 16.17
CA TRP A 49 10.89 -22.33 15.49
C TRP A 49 10.37 -23.77 15.35
N GLU A 50 9.59 -24.03 14.32
CA GLU A 50 9.23 -25.40 13.96
C GLU A 50 10.37 -26.01 13.15
N GLU A 51 10.72 -27.27 13.46
CA GLU A 51 11.56 -28.05 12.58
C GLU A 51 10.89 -28.11 11.22
N LEU A 52 11.64 -27.73 10.18
CA LEU A 52 11.14 -27.78 8.83
C LEU A 52 10.78 -29.21 8.48
N ARG A 53 9.58 -29.38 8.01
CA ARG A 53 9.14 -30.66 7.47
C ARG A 53 10.09 -31.08 6.35
N PRO A 54 10.36 -32.38 6.16
CA PRO A 54 11.21 -32.90 5.09
C PRO A 54 10.82 -32.41 3.70
N ASP A 55 9.50 -32.17 3.47
CA ASP A 55 8.91 -31.65 2.25
C ASP A 55 9.27 -30.19 1.95
N SER A 56 9.74 -29.45 2.96
CA SER A 56 10.12 -28.03 2.79
C SER A 56 11.26 -27.81 1.79
N LYS A 57 12.02 -28.82 1.44
CA LYS A 57 13.06 -28.78 0.43
C LYS A 57 12.51 -28.73 -1.00
N GLU A 58 11.26 -29.13 -1.18
CA GLU A 58 10.60 -29.24 -2.48
C GLU A 58 9.98 -27.93 -2.99
N TYR A 59 9.97 -26.88 -2.17
CA TYR A 59 9.37 -25.58 -2.51
C TYR A 59 10.29 -24.64 -3.30
N TYR A 60 11.05 -25.17 -4.24
CA TYR A 60 11.84 -24.39 -5.18
C TYR A 60 11.24 -24.38 -6.57
N LEU A 61 11.64 -23.43 -7.40
CA LEU A 61 11.19 -23.33 -8.78
C LEU A 61 11.79 -24.46 -9.60
N LYS A 62 10.98 -25.48 -9.89
CA LYS A 62 11.38 -26.66 -10.68
C LYS A 62 11.31 -26.35 -12.16
N PRO A 63 12.32 -26.79 -12.95
CA PRO A 63 12.20 -26.80 -14.40
C PRO A 63 11.14 -27.82 -14.85
N ASN A 64 10.57 -27.60 -16.04
CA ASN A 64 9.45 -28.41 -16.56
C ASN A 64 9.75 -29.92 -16.63
N ASN A 65 10.98 -30.31 -16.94
CA ASN A 65 11.37 -31.73 -16.98
C ASN A 65 11.34 -32.40 -15.60
N GLU A 66 11.81 -31.70 -14.58
CA GLU A 66 11.82 -32.20 -13.20
C GLU A 66 10.37 -32.23 -12.64
N LEU A 67 9.59 -31.18 -12.92
CA LEU A 67 8.17 -31.15 -12.55
C LEU A 67 7.40 -32.28 -13.24
N ALA A 68 7.69 -32.58 -14.52
CA ALA A 68 7.08 -33.68 -15.26
C ALA A 68 7.46 -35.02 -14.66
N GLU A 69 8.71 -35.23 -14.29
CA GLU A 69 9.15 -36.47 -13.66
C GLU A 69 8.43 -36.69 -12.33
N MET A 70 8.44 -35.67 -11.46
CA MET A 70 7.79 -35.70 -10.15
C MET A 70 6.29 -36.03 -10.25
N LEU A 71 5.58 -35.32 -11.12
CA LEU A 71 4.13 -35.53 -11.30
C LEU A 71 3.80 -36.87 -11.97
N SER A 72 4.67 -37.41 -12.83
CA SER A 72 4.46 -38.68 -13.51
C SER A 72 4.53 -39.89 -12.58
N HIS A 73 5.03 -39.74 -11.35
CA HIS A 73 4.93 -40.76 -10.32
C HIS A 73 3.50 -40.94 -9.78
N VAL A 74 2.67 -39.92 -9.91
CA VAL A 74 1.30 -39.90 -9.37
C VAL A 74 0.26 -39.90 -10.48
N TYR A 75 0.57 -39.35 -11.66
CA TYR A 75 -0.38 -39.15 -12.77
C TYR A 75 0.09 -39.83 -14.06
N LYS A 76 -0.87 -40.03 -14.98
CA LYS A 76 -0.54 -40.50 -16.34
C LYS A 76 0.37 -39.45 -17.02
N LYS A 77 1.46 -39.92 -17.60
CA LYS A 77 2.49 -39.08 -18.22
C LYS A 77 1.93 -38.13 -19.29
N GLU A 78 0.98 -38.57 -20.08
CA GLU A 78 0.33 -37.77 -21.12
C GLU A 78 -0.41 -36.57 -20.50
N SER A 79 -1.19 -36.80 -19.44
CA SER A 79 -1.94 -35.77 -18.73
C SER A 79 -1.01 -34.72 -18.08
N VAL A 80 0.14 -35.17 -17.59
CA VAL A 80 1.17 -34.27 -17.01
C VAL A 80 1.79 -33.39 -18.09
N ILE A 81 2.16 -33.95 -19.23
CA ILE A 81 2.72 -33.20 -20.36
C ILE A 81 1.72 -32.16 -20.86
N ASP A 82 0.45 -32.53 -20.99
CA ASP A 82 -0.59 -31.60 -21.42
C ASP A 82 -0.84 -30.50 -20.40
N ALA A 83 -0.82 -30.82 -19.11
CA ALA A 83 -0.94 -29.81 -18.04
C ALA A 83 0.21 -28.80 -18.05
N ILE A 84 1.44 -29.24 -18.31
CA ILE A 84 2.60 -28.34 -18.46
C ILE A 84 2.44 -27.44 -19.69
N LYS A 85 2.03 -27.98 -20.84
CA LYS A 85 1.76 -27.20 -22.06
C LYS A 85 0.64 -26.18 -21.83
N ASN A 86 -0.43 -26.57 -21.14
CA ASN A 86 -1.52 -25.66 -20.80
C ASN A 86 -1.07 -24.53 -19.87
N THR A 87 -0.08 -24.75 -19.00
CA THR A 87 0.54 -23.70 -18.20
C THR A 87 1.25 -22.68 -19.07
N ASP A 88 2.01 -23.13 -20.07
CA ASP A 88 2.67 -22.24 -21.04
C ASP A 88 1.65 -21.45 -21.89
N GLU A 89 0.56 -22.12 -22.34
CA GLU A 89 -0.54 -21.44 -23.04
C GLU A 89 -1.22 -20.36 -22.17
N LEU A 90 -1.44 -20.65 -20.90
CA LEU A 90 -2.02 -19.69 -19.93
C LEU A 90 -1.08 -18.52 -19.72
N ALA A 91 0.21 -18.77 -19.52
CA ALA A 91 1.22 -17.74 -19.37
C ALA A 91 1.30 -16.82 -20.59
N ALA A 92 1.24 -17.38 -21.80
CA ALA A 92 1.23 -16.62 -23.04
C ALA A 92 0.01 -15.70 -23.21
N ARG A 93 -1.09 -15.97 -22.51
CA ARG A 93 -2.29 -15.12 -22.50
C ARG A 93 -2.23 -13.99 -21.48
N CYS A 94 -1.27 -14.05 -20.56
CA CYS A 94 -1.07 -13.02 -19.55
C CYS A 94 -0.16 -11.91 -20.13
N ASP A 95 -0.74 -10.76 -20.43
CA ASP A 95 0.00 -9.54 -20.87
C ASP A 95 -0.33 -8.40 -19.93
N VAL A 96 0.22 -8.45 -18.72
CA VAL A 96 0.05 -7.41 -17.71
C VAL A 96 1.14 -6.36 -17.91
N LYS A 97 0.73 -5.15 -18.27
CA LYS A 97 1.61 -3.99 -18.37
C LYS A 97 1.41 -3.11 -17.15
N TYR A 98 2.50 -2.78 -16.49
CA TYR A 98 2.49 -1.84 -15.39
C TYR A 98 2.83 -0.45 -15.95
N ASP A 99 1.96 0.50 -15.69
CA ASP A 99 2.30 1.91 -15.85
C ASP A 99 2.94 2.39 -14.54
N PHE A 100 4.26 2.57 -14.58
CA PHE A 100 5.04 3.09 -13.45
C PHE A 100 5.01 4.61 -13.37
N GLY A 101 4.16 5.27 -14.18
CA GLY A 101 3.92 6.70 -14.07
C GLY A 101 3.37 7.09 -12.71
N SER A 102 3.66 8.30 -12.28
CA SER A 102 3.02 8.87 -11.09
C SER A 102 1.56 9.18 -11.42
N HIS A 103 0.62 8.50 -10.77
CA HIS A 103 -0.81 8.76 -10.87
C HIS A 103 -1.31 9.31 -9.52
N PRO A 104 -1.00 10.57 -9.19
CA PRO A 104 -1.50 11.15 -7.94
C PRO A 104 -3.04 11.18 -7.98
N PRO A 105 -3.70 10.87 -6.85
CA PRO A 105 -5.14 10.93 -6.79
C PRO A 105 -5.61 12.36 -7.03
N MET A 106 -6.71 12.53 -7.77
CA MET A 106 -7.34 13.83 -8.01
C MET A 106 -8.47 14.07 -7.02
N PHE A 107 -8.52 15.25 -6.44
CA PHE A 107 -9.63 15.65 -5.56
C PHE A 107 -10.85 16.05 -6.39
N PRO A 108 -11.99 15.33 -6.27
CA PRO A 108 -13.13 15.52 -7.19
C PRO A 108 -13.93 16.79 -6.93
N ASN A 109 -13.82 17.41 -5.76
CA ASN A 109 -14.67 18.50 -5.31
C ASN A 109 -13.96 19.87 -5.37
N VAL A 110 -13.06 20.08 -6.33
CA VAL A 110 -12.49 21.40 -6.59
C VAL A 110 -13.59 22.27 -7.23
N PRO A 111 -13.80 23.51 -6.76
CA PRO A 111 -14.78 24.41 -7.34
C PRO A 111 -14.52 24.68 -8.82
N ALA A 112 -15.59 24.83 -9.61
CA ALA A 112 -15.47 25.13 -11.03
C ALA A 112 -14.67 26.42 -11.28
N GLY A 113 -13.71 26.35 -12.18
CA GLY A 113 -12.82 27.48 -12.54
C GLY A 113 -11.60 27.65 -11.64
N MET A 114 -11.37 26.74 -10.68
CA MET A 114 -10.17 26.70 -9.84
C MET A 114 -9.34 25.45 -10.11
N THR A 115 -8.04 25.55 -9.92
CA THR A 115 -7.14 24.40 -9.81
C THR A 115 -7.11 23.87 -8.38
N ALA A 116 -6.65 22.64 -8.21
CA ALA A 116 -6.45 22.07 -6.86
C ALA A 116 -5.48 22.90 -6.01
N SER A 117 -4.42 23.46 -6.63
CA SER A 117 -3.45 24.31 -5.97
C SER A 117 -4.07 25.61 -5.45
N GLU A 118 -4.88 26.28 -6.25
CA GLU A 118 -5.60 27.48 -5.84
C GLU A 118 -6.61 27.21 -4.72
N TYR A 119 -7.30 26.07 -4.81
CA TYR A 119 -8.25 25.66 -3.79
C TYR A 119 -7.57 25.26 -2.49
N LEU A 120 -6.43 24.57 -2.57
CA LEU A 120 -5.59 24.27 -1.40
C LEU A 120 -5.16 25.56 -0.68
N LYS A 121 -4.63 26.53 -1.46
CA LYS A 121 -4.22 27.83 -0.93
C LYS A 121 -5.39 28.54 -0.25
N LEU A 122 -6.54 28.61 -0.93
CA LEU A 122 -7.74 29.25 -0.36
C LEU A 122 -8.14 28.65 0.98
N LYS A 123 -8.18 27.31 1.06
CA LYS A 123 -8.53 26.60 2.29
C LYS A 123 -7.49 26.79 3.39
N SER A 124 -6.21 26.73 3.02
CA SER A 124 -5.09 26.91 3.93
C SER A 124 -5.03 28.34 4.48
N ASP A 125 -5.21 29.36 3.63
CA ASP A 125 -5.26 30.77 4.04
C ASP A 125 -6.41 31.03 5.02
N LYS A 126 -7.57 30.41 4.79
CA LYS A 126 -8.69 30.47 5.73
C LYS A 126 -8.31 29.86 7.07
N GLY A 127 -7.78 28.65 7.06
CA GLY A 127 -7.37 27.94 8.27
C GLY A 127 -6.22 28.66 8.99
N LYS A 128 -5.30 29.31 8.27
CA LYS A 128 -4.25 30.13 8.87
C LYS A 128 -4.83 31.26 9.73
N LYS A 129 -5.83 31.98 9.22
CA LYS A 129 -6.52 33.04 9.99
C LYS A 129 -7.25 32.50 11.23
N GLU A 130 -7.76 31.27 11.16
CA GLU A 130 -8.42 30.62 12.29
C GLU A 130 -7.43 30.13 13.35
N ARG A 131 -6.25 29.63 12.93
CA ARG A 131 -5.21 29.08 13.81
C ARG A 131 -4.31 30.16 14.42
N TYR A 132 -4.08 31.25 13.68
CA TYR A 132 -3.22 32.38 14.08
C TYR A 132 -4.00 33.71 13.96
N PRO A 133 -4.98 33.94 14.84
CA PRO A 133 -5.85 35.13 14.75
C PRO A 133 -5.10 36.47 14.92
N GLU A 134 -3.98 36.43 15.60
CA GLU A 134 -3.10 37.58 15.81
C GLU A 134 -2.07 37.78 14.67
N GLY A 135 -2.14 36.88 13.66
CA GLY A 135 -1.13 36.85 12.60
C GLY A 135 0.07 35.99 12.96
N VAL A 136 1.03 35.99 12.07
CA VAL A 136 2.33 35.33 12.24
C VAL A 136 3.44 36.31 11.91
N SER A 137 4.69 35.99 12.28
CA SER A 137 5.84 36.80 11.90
C SER A 137 6.11 36.77 10.38
N ASP A 138 6.87 37.73 9.88
CA ASP A 138 7.27 37.77 8.46
C ASP A 138 8.07 36.49 8.09
N GLU A 139 8.86 35.96 8.99
CA GLU A 139 9.61 34.70 8.80
C GLU A 139 8.67 33.50 8.70
N ASP A 140 7.67 33.41 9.56
CA ASP A 140 6.66 32.32 9.50
C ASP A 140 5.74 32.44 8.28
N GLU A 141 5.44 33.67 7.87
CA GLU A 141 4.70 33.90 6.62
C GLU A 141 5.52 33.46 5.40
N ALA A 142 6.82 33.76 5.38
CA ALA A 142 7.72 33.28 4.33
C ALA A 142 7.80 31.73 4.32
N ARG A 143 7.89 31.10 5.48
CA ARG A 143 7.83 29.65 5.65
C ARG A 143 6.52 29.09 5.12
N TYR A 144 5.38 29.64 5.50
CA TYR A 144 4.06 29.19 5.02
C TYR A 144 3.96 29.21 3.49
N ASN A 145 4.41 30.29 2.86
CA ASN A 145 4.41 30.43 1.41
C ASN A 145 5.37 29.41 0.76
N HIS A 146 6.56 29.21 1.33
CA HIS A 146 7.50 28.17 0.87
C HIS A 146 6.89 26.78 0.93
N GLU A 147 6.23 26.39 2.03
CA GLU A 147 5.56 25.10 2.16
C GLU A 147 4.46 24.91 1.08
N LEU A 148 3.64 25.94 0.82
CA LEU A 148 2.64 25.91 -0.25
C LEU A 148 3.28 25.73 -1.62
N ASP A 149 4.35 26.45 -1.92
CA ASP A 149 5.05 26.37 -3.19
C ASP A 149 5.64 24.97 -3.40
N VAL A 150 6.25 24.37 -2.39
CA VAL A 150 6.77 23.01 -2.45
C VAL A 150 5.66 21.99 -2.67
N ILE A 151 4.58 22.05 -1.88
CA ILE A 151 3.43 21.13 -2.00
C ILE A 151 2.82 21.20 -3.41
N THR A 152 2.63 22.42 -3.95
CA THR A 152 1.98 22.63 -5.24
C THR A 152 2.90 22.28 -6.42
N SER A 153 4.18 22.67 -6.36
CA SER A 153 5.15 22.36 -7.42
C SER A 153 5.45 20.87 -7.54
N MET A 154 5.40 20.14 -6.44
CA MET A 154 5.52 18.67 -6.44
C MET A 154 4.23 17.95 -6.82
N GLY A 155 3.11 18.67 -7.08
CA GLY A 155 1.84 18.09 -7.52
C GLY A 155 1.01 17.43 -6.41
N TYR A 156 1.23 17.77 -5.15
CA TYR A 156 0.56 17.14 -4.01
C TYR A 156 -0.63 17.92 -3.45
N ALA A 157 -1.12 18.93 -4.17
CA ALA A 157 -2.29 19.71 -3.76
C ALA A 157 -3.54 18.85 -3.58
N ASP A 158 -3.86 18.00 -4.55
CA ASP A 158 -4.99 17.09 -4.50
C ASP A 158 -4.90 16.11 -3.33
N TYR A 159 -3.72 15.57 -3.07
CA TYR A 159 -3.48 14.67 -1.95
C TYR A 159 -3.82 15.33 -0.60
N HIS A 160 -3.35 16.56 -0.37
CA HIS A 160 -3.65 17.30 0.85
C HIS A 160 -5.14 17.62 0.98
N LEU A 161 -5.81 17.96 -0.12
CA LEU A 161 -7.26 18.20 -0.13
C LEU A 161 -8.06 16.94 0.21
N ILE A 162 -7.65 15.78 -0.31
CA ILE A 162 -8.26 14.48 0.00
C ILE A 162 -8.11 14.17 1.49
N VAL A 163 -6.89 14.30 2.02
CA VAL A 163 -6.61 14.04 3.44
C VAL A 163 -7.40 14.97 4.33
N GLN A 164 -7.46 16.27 4.00
CA GLN A 164 -8.27 17.23 4.73
C GLN A 164 -9.76 16.84 4.73
N ASP A 165 -10.29 16.41 3.59
CA ASP A 165 -11.72 16.11 3.44
C ASP A 165 -12.14 14.94 4.33
N TYR A 166 -11.40 13.81 4.30
CA TYR A 166 -11.76 12.68 5.13
C TYR A 166 -11.52 12.93 6.63
N ILE A 167 -10.49 13.71 7.02
CA ILE A 167 -10.29 14.13 8.42
C ILE A 167 -11.43 15.01 8.89
N LYS A 168 -11.82 16.00 8.08
CA LYS A 168 -12.96 16.86 8.38
C LYS A 168 -14.26 16.05 8.52
N LYS A 169 -14.45 15.08 7.64
CA LYS A 169 -15.59 14.17 7.70
C LYS A 169 -15.55 13.32 8.97
N GLY A 170 -14.39 12.73 9.29
CA GLY A 170 -14.19 11.97 10.53
C GLY A 170 -14.51 12.79 11.78
N LYS A 171 -13.98 14.01 11.87
CA LYS A 171 -14.28 14.95 12.98
C LYS A 171 -15.76 15.31 13.06
N SER A 172 -16.51 15.30 11.95
CA SER A 172 -17.95 15.59 11.95
C SER A 172 -18.78 14.49 12.59
N PHE A 173 -18.32 13.23 12.55
CA PHE A 173 -18.98 12.11 13.23
C PHE A 173 -18.73 12.11 14.74
N GLY A 174 -17.64 12.70 15.20
CA GLY A 174 -17.24 12.71 16.60
C GLY A 174 -17.84 13.83 17.45
N LYS A 175 -18.67 14.71 16.89
CA LYS A 175 -19.20 15.88 17.64
C LYS A 175 -20.09 15.51 18.83
N ASP A 176 -20.73 14.35 18.79
CA ASP A 176 -21.66 13.85 19.82
C ASP A 176 -21.22 12.49 20.40
N THR A 177 -19.99 12.06 20.13
CA THR A 177 -19.48 10.77 20.55
C THR A 177 -18.02 10.90 20.97
N ASP A 178 -17.48 9.95 21.76
CA ASP A 178 -16.06 9.87 22.12
C ASP A 178 -15.14 9.51 20.92
N TYR A 179 -15.69 9.46 19.72
CA TYR A 179 -14.96 9.15 18.49
C TYR A 179 -14.26 10.39 17.98
N ASN A 180 -12.95 10.42 18.13
CA ASN A 180 -12.13 11.54 17.70
C ASN A 180 -11.10 11.09 16.64
N VAL A 181 -10.73 12.06 15.81
CA VAL A 181 -9.56 11.94 14.96
C VAL A 181 -8.36 12.41 15.78
N GLY A 182 -7.30 11.62 15.81
CA GLY A 182 -6.07 11.94 16.51
C GLY A 182 -5.47 13.28 16.09
N PRO A 183 -4.59 13.88 16.90
CA PRO A 183 -3.99 15.18 16.63
C PRO A 183 -3.02 15.18 15.43
N GLY A 184 -2.76 14.03 14.85
CA GLY A 184 -1.73 13.79 13.86
C GLY A 184 -0.47 13.20 14.47
N ARG A 185 0.28 12.44 13.68
CA ARG A 185 1.57 11.84 14.05
C ARG A 185 2.51 11.85 12.85
N GLY A 186 3.75 11.46 13.06
CA GLY A 186 4.75 11.40 12.00
C GLY A 186 5.22 12.77 11.52
N SER A 187 5.76 12.81 10.32
CA SER A 187 6.42 13.99 9.75
C SER A 187 5.46 15.11 9.34
N ALA A 188 4.19 14.80 9.07
CA ALA A 188 3.18 15.78 8.68
C ALA A 188 2.93 16.87 9.77
N ALA A 189 3.22 16.55 11.03
CA ALA A 189 3.18 17.53 12.13
C ALA A 189 4.18 18.69 11.94
N GLY A 190 5.20 18.51 11.09
CA GLY A 190 6.18 19.56 10.75
C GLY A 190 5.66 20.59 9.75
N SER A 191 4.48 20.39 9.13
CA SER A 191 3.93 21.28 8.11
C SER A 191 2.93 22.28 8.69
N MET A 192 3.21 23.56 8.51
CA MET A 192 2.31 24.67 8.84
C MET A 192 1.05 24.62 7.96
N VAL A 193 1.17 24.23 6.69
CA VAL A 193 0.04 24.05 5.78
C VAL A 193 -0.88 22.94 6.28
N CYS A 194 -0.34 21.77 6.71
CA CYS A 194 -1.14 20.70 7.30
C CYS A 194 -1.87 21.14 8.58
N TYR A 195 -1.23 21.95 9.41
CA TYR A 195 -1.84 22.52 10.62
C TYR A 195 -2.97 23.50 10.26
N CYS A 196 -2.77 24.40 9.32
CA CYS A 196 -3.78 25.33 8.83
C CYS A 196 -4.98 24.62 8.20
N LEU A 197 -4.75 23.55 7.46
CA LEU A 197 -5.82 22.72 6.87
C LEU A 197 -6.59 21.90 7.92
N GLY A 198 -6.12 21.84 9.16
CA GLY A 198 -6.69 21.00 10.21
C GLY A 198 -6.43 19.51 10.01
N ILE A 199 -5.44 19.16 9.19
CA ILE A 199 -4.92 17.80 9.02
C ILE A 199 -4.24 17.38 10.32
N THR A 200 -3.40 18.26 10.89
CA THR A 200 -2.80 18.07 12.20
C THR A 200 -3.32 19.11 13.20
N ASN A 201 -3.24 18.78 14.50
CA ASN A 201 -3.53 19.71 15.61
C ASN A 201 -2.27 20.07 16.40
N ILE A 202 -1.09 19.76 15.86
CA ILE A 202 0.22 20.07 16.43
C ILE A 202 0.73 21.31 15.71
N ASP A 203 0.95 22.39 16.45
CA ASP A 203 1.47 23.62 15.89
C ASP A 203 2.98 23.52 15.65
N PRO A 204 3.44 23.49 14.38
CA PRO A 204 4.85 23.33 14.08
C PRO A 204 5.71 24.50 14.49
N LEU A 205 5.15 25.71 14.56
CA LEU A 205 5.88 26.91 15.00
C LEU A 205 6.17 26.83 16.49
N LYS A 206 5.15 26.50 17.28
CA LYS A 206 5.28 26.37 18.75
C LYS A 206 6.33 25.36 19.17
N TYR A 207 6.50 24.28 18.42
CA TYR A 207 7.42 23.19 18.76
C TYR A 207 8.70 23.17 17.91
N GLY A 208 8.91 24.15 17.06
CA GLY A 208 10.11 24.25 16.22
C GLY A 208 10.28 23.05 15.27
N LEU A 209 9.19 22.51 14.75
CA LEU A 209 9.22 21.35 13.86
C LEU A 209 9.62 21.74 12.44
N LEU A 210 10.39 20.89 11.75
CA LEU A 210 10.91 21.16 10.42
C LEU A 210 10.03 20.57 9.33
N PHE A 211 9.66 21.40 8.34
CA PHE A 211 8.88 21.00 7.17
C PHE A 211 9.64 20.03 6.26
N GLU A 212 10.96 20.18 6.12
CA GLU A 212 11.81 19.37 5.24
C GLU A 212 11.89 17.90 5.68
N ARG A 213 11.47 17.59 6.91
CA ARG A 213 11.29 16.20 7.37
C ARG A 213 10.03 15.56 6.82
N PHE A 214 9.03 16.37 6.48
CA PHE A 214 7.77 15.91 5.90
C PHE A 214 7.86 15.87 4.38
N LEU A 215 8.28 16.98 3.75
CA LEU A 215 8.36 17.07 2.30
C LEU A 215 9.67 17.77 1.91
N ASN A 216 10.43 17.12 1.02
CA ASN A 216 11.67 17.66 0.51
C ASN A 216 11.73 17.45 -1.00
N PRO A 217 11.89 18.50 -1.82
CA PRO A 217 11.99 18.41 -3.28
C PRO A 217 13.10 17.47 -3.77
N ASP A 218 14.16 17.30 -2.99
CA ASP A 218 15.28 16.40 -3.32
C ASP A 218 14.94 14.92 -3.13
N ARG A 219 13.81 14.59 -2.51
CA ARG A 219 13.30 13.23 -2.35
C ARG A 219 12.10 13.01 -3.26
N VAL A 220 12.25 12.13 -4.25
CA VAL A 220 11.16 11.73 -5.18
C VAL A 220 10.26 10.68 -4.51
N SER A 221 9.69 10.99 -3.35
CA SER A 221 8.73 10.12 -2.70
C SER A 221 7.47 10.90 -2.35
N MET A 222 6.31 10.27 -2.58
CA MET A 222 5.03 10.83 -2.15
C MET A 222 5.02 11.04 -0.64
N PRO A 223 4.49 12.17 -0.14
CA PRO A 223 4.35 12.39 1.30
C PRO A 223 3.42 11.35 1.92
N ASP A 224 3.73 10.92 3.13
CA ASP A 224 2.92 10.03 3.93
C ASP A 224 2.32 10.79 5.11
N ILE A 225 0.98 10.85 5.15
CA ILE A 225 0.23 11.51 6.22
C ILE A 225 -0.53 10.45 7.00
N ASP A 226 0.00 10.11 8.16
CA ASP A 226 -0.62 9.18 9.09
C ASP A 226 -1.79 9.82 9.84
N VAL A 227 -2.94 9.16 9.84
CA VAL A 227 -4.14 9.62 10.53
C VAL A 227 -4.72 8.50 11.39
N ASP A 228 -4.90 8.78 12.66
CA ASP A 228 -5.50 7.85 13.61
C ASP A 228 -6.97 8.20 13.82
N PHE A 229 -7.85 7.23 13.58
CA PHE A 229 -9.28 7.32 13.89
C PHE A 229 -9.60 6.43 15.09
N ALA A 230 -10.44 6.91 15.99
CA ALA A 230 -10.96 6.06 17.04
C ALA A 230 -11.74 4.89 16.45
N ALA A 231 -11.44 3.66 16.88
CA ALA A 231 -12.17 2.48 16.45
C ALA A 231 -13.60 2.54 17.01
N ILE A 232 -14.58 2.36 16.13
CA ILE A 232 -15.96 2.08 16.55
C ILE A 232 -15.95 0.61 16.98
N ASN A 233 -16.01 0.35 18.30
CA ASN A 233 -16.43 -0.96 18.76
C ASN A 233 -17.95 -1.00 18.56
N PRO A 234 -18.49 -1.80 17.64
CA PRO A 234 -19.90 -2.09 17.66
C PRO A 234 -20.14 -2.82 19.00
N VAL A 235 -20.76 -2.14 19.93
CA VAL A 235 -21.32 -2.82 21.11
C VAL A 235 -22.35 -3.80 20.56
N LEU A 236 -22.01 -5.08 20.63
CA LEU A 236 -22.92 -6.18 20.34
C LEU A 236 -24.11 -6.16 21.28
#